data_69c7f9566d4867d1c933c1e7ae7099e2
#
_entry.id   69c7f9566d4867d1c933c1e7ae7099e2
#
_cell.length_a   1.000
_cell.length_b   1.000
_cell.length_c   1.000
_cell.angle_alpha   90.00
_cell.angle_beta   90.00
_cell.angle_gamma   90.00
#
_symmetry.space_group_name_H-M   'P 1'
#
loop_
_entity.id
_entity.type
_entity.pdbx_description
1 polymer ?
#
loop_
_entity_poly.entity_id
_entity_poly.type
_entity_poly.pdbx_seq_one_letter_code
_entity_poly.pdbx_strand_id
1 'polypeptide(L)'
;ESKAINLLNYDYSTQSNDVPFKSRITQLATTDTQRFGIYAQDLISITDYIKVLAGIRWSWQESDVTTTKETIEKINNVNVITTSYENAKPSTGTKTLNRAFSPKAGLVIQPNKNMSLFASYSNSFTPNTGTTVDLQPLDPSIIDQYEIGIKKDFMKGLFSTNLTVYQITNNNLAQTVLFA
;
A
#
# COMPACT_ATOMS: atom_id res chain seq x y z
N GLU A 1 -6.71 -12.66 38.45
CA GLU A 1 -5.87 -13.88 38.50
C GLU A 1 -5.94 -14.58 37.18
N SER A 2 -4.83 -14.64 36.44
CA SER A 2 -4.74 -15.40 35.19
C SER A 2 -4.52 -16.87 35.51
N LYS A 3 -5.48 -17.73 35.20
CA LYS A 3 -5.32 -19.18 35.29
C LYS A 3 -4.41 -19.67 34.16
N ALA A 4 -3.36 -20.40 34.49
CA ALA A 4 -2.53 -21.07 33.49
C ALA A 4 -3.36 -22.13 32.76
N ILE A 5 -3.36 -22.06 31.44
CA ILE A 5 -4.04 -23.01 30.56
C ILE A 5 -3.07 -24.14 30.22
N ASN A 6 -3.40 -25.37 30.58
CA ASN A 6 -2.64 -26.55 30.16
C ASN A 6 -3.13 -27.01 28.78
N LEU A 7 -2.33 -26.76 27.74
CA LEU A 7 -2.66 -27.11 26.36
C LEU A 7 -2.69 -28.60 26.05
N LEU A 8 -2.12 -29.45 26.92
CA LEU A 8 -2.09 -30.91 26.72
C LEU A 8 -3.31 -31.63 27.31
N ASN A 9 -4.08 -30.98 28.15
CA ASN A 9 -5.30 -31.52 28.75
C ASN A 9 -6.38 -30.45 28.88
N TYR A 10 -6.67 -29.76 27.79
CA TYR A 10 -7.67 -28.70 27.75
C TYR A 10 -9.08 -29.32 27.63
N ASP A 11 -9.87 -29.13 28.69
CA ASP A 11 -11.27 -29.57 28.68
C ASP A 11 -12.16 -28.51 28.00
N TYR A 12 -12.56 -28.77 26.79
CA TYR A 12 -13.44 -27.89 25.99
C TYR A 12 -14.88 -27.83 26.54
N SER A 13 -15.27 -28.78 27.41
CA SER A 13 -16.62 -28.80 28.01
C SER A 13 -16.80 -27.73 29.09
N THR A 14 -15.69 -27.22 29.65
CA THR A 14 -15.69 -26.15 30.66
C THR A 14 -15.55 -24.75 30.02
N GLN A 15 -15.50 -24.66 28.71
CA GLN A 15 -15.55 -23.37 28.05
C GLN A 15 -16.94 -22.78 28.30
N SER A 16 -17.02 -21.85 29.27
CA SER A 16 -18.25 -21.11 29.50
C SER A 16 -18.58 -20.32 28.22
N ASN A 17 -19.54 -20.80 27.48
CA ASN A 17 -20.15 -20.07 26.37
C ASN A 17 -20.96 -18.85 26.85
N ASP A 18 -20.94 -18.60 28.16
CA ASP A 18 -21.77 -17.60 28.82
C ASP A 18 -21.11 -16.22 28.98
N VAL A 19 -19.94 -16.01 28.43
CA VAL A 19 -19.47 -14.63 28.20
C VAL A 19 -19.82 -14.28 26.76
N PRO A 20 -20.99 -13.69 26.49
CA PRO A 20 -21.24 -13.14 25.18
C PRO A 20 -20.14 -12.10 24.98
N PHE A 21 -19.21 -12.39 24.08
CA PHE A 21 -18.25 -11.42 23.59
C PHE A 21 -19.07 -10.35 22.84
N LYS A 22 -19.68 -9.46 23.59
CA LYS A 22 -20.33 -8.28 23.04
C LYS A 22 -19.21 -7.39 22.53
N SER A 23 -18.68 -7.73 21.34
CA SER A 23 -17.89 -6.78 20.59
C SER A 23 -18.80 -5.59 20.32
N ARG A 24 -18.47 -4.44 20.86
CA ARG A 24 -19.14 -3.18 20.53
C ARG A 24 -18.17 -2.30 19.77
N ILE A 25 -18.70 -1.55 18.85
CA ILE A 25 -17.91 -0.54 18.15
C ILE A 25 -17.67 0.62 19.12
N THR A 26 -16.41 0.91 19.39
CA THR A 26 -15.97 2.05 20.21
C THR A 26 -15.43 3.19 19.37
N GLN A 27 -14.97 2.86 18.14
CA GLN A 27 -14.46 3.80 17.15
C GLN A 27 -14.70 3.26 15.75
N LEU A 28 -15.08 4.15 14.85
CA LEU A 28 -15.12 3.90 13.40
C LEU A 28 -14.37 5.02 12.69
N ALA A 29 -13.43 4.67 11.82
CA ALA A 29 -12.79 5.60 10.91
C ALA A 29 -13.21 5.25 9.49
N THR A 30 -13.76 6.22 8.77
CA THR A 30 -14.14 6.10 7.37
C THR A 30 -13.19 6.97 6.55
N THR A 31 -12.60 6.40 5.51
CA THR A 31 -11.71 7.11 4.60
C THR A 31 -12.35 7.20 3.22
N ASP A 32 -12.64 8.40 2.79
CA ASP A 32 -13.08 8.70 1.43
C ASP A 32 -11.87 9.09 0.60
N THR A 33 -11.66 8.39 -0.52
CA THR A 33 -10.50 8.61 -1.38
C THR A 33 -10.92 8.88 -2.81
N GLN A 34 -10.48 10.01 -3.34
CA GLN A 34 -10.62 10.38 -4.75
C GLN A 34 -9.25 10.29 -5.43
N ARG A 35 -9.23 9.72 -6.64
CA ARG A 35 -8.01 9.56 -7.43
C ARG A 35 -8.24 10.00 -8.86
N PHE A 36 -7.25 10.70 -9.39
CA PHE A 36 -7.21 11.09 -10.78
C PHE A 36 -5.80 10.88 -11.32
N GLY A 37 -5.67 10.49 -12.58
CA GLY A 37 -4.37 10.34 -13.21
C GLY A 37 -4.48 10.50 -14.73
N ILE A 38 -3.49 11.15 -15.29
CA ILE A 38 -3.28 11.25 -16.74
C ILE A 38 -1.91 10.68 -17.07
N TYR A 39 -1.81 9.98 -18.16
CA TYR A 39 -0.53 9.45 -18.63
C TYR A 39 -0.38 9.61 -20.14
N ALA A 40 0.87 9.72 -20.58
CA ALA A 40 1.27 9.63 -21.96
C ALA A 40 2.42 8.63 -22.06
N GLN A 41 2.38 7.79 -23.08
CA GLN A 41 3.39 6.75 -23.32
C GLN A 41 3.50 6.50 -24.80
N ASP A 42 4.73 6.29 -25.28
CA ASP A 42 4.99 5.91 -26.66
C ASP A 42 6.09 4.84 -26.74
N LEU A 43 5.99 3.96 -27.74
CA LEU A 43 6.97 2.96 -28.10
C LEU A 43 7.53 3.27 -29.49
N ILE A 44 8.69 3.87 -29.51
CA ILE A 44 9.34 4.37 -30.70
C ILE A 44 10.27 3.28 -31.28
N SER A 45 10.06 2.87 -32.49
CA SER A 45 11.00 2.04 -33.25
C SER A 45 12.07 2.90 -33.89
N ILE A 46 13.27 2.92 -33.28
CA ILE A 46 14.41 3.67 -33.80
C ILE A 46 14.96 2.99 -35.09
N THR A 47 15.01 1.65 -35.01
CA THR A 47 15.36 0.77 -36.12
C THR A 47 14.51 -0.48 -36.06
N ASP A 48 14.65 -1.39 -37.01
CA ASP A 48 13.99 -2.71 -36.97
C ASP A 48 14.44 -3.55 -35.76
N TYR A 49 15.59 -3.21 -35.20
CA TYR A 49 16.21 -3.97 -34.07
C TYR A 49 16.16 -3.26 -32.73
N ILE A 50 15.89 -1.94 -32.74
CA ILE A 50 15.95 -1.11 -31.51
C ILE A 50 14.63 -0.38 -31.34
N LYS A 51 13.99 -0.59 -30.19
CA LYS A 51 12.78 0.12 -29.77
C LYS A 51 12.99 0.75 -28.41
N VAL A 52 12.48 1.98 -28.27
CA VAL A 52 12.55 2.74 -27.02
C VAL A 52 11.13 3.01 -26.53
N LEU A 53 10.87 2.67 -25.30
CA LEU A 53 9.67 3.04 -24.57
C LEU A 53 9.96 4.29 -23.73
N ALA A 54 9.12 5.30 -23.85
CA ALA A 54 9.13 6.44 -22.94
C ALA A 54 7.70 6.74 -22.50
N GLY A 55 7.53 7.08 -21.24
CA GLY A 55 6.23 7.42 -20.69
C GLY A 55 6.34 8.21 -19.40
N ILE A 56 5.30 8.95 -19.11
CA ILE A 56 5.13 9.70 -17.88
C ILE A 56 3.67 9.63 -17.46
N ARG A 57 3.46 9.47 -16.17
CA ARG A 57 2.15 9.56 -15.52
C ARG A 57 2.17 10.68 -14.50
N TRP A 58 1.17 11.53 -14.51
CA TRP A 58 0.85 12.39 -13.39
C TRP A 58 -0.35 11.82 -12.65
N SER A 59 -0.25 11.74 -11.34
CA SER A 59 -1.31 11.22 -10.48
C SER A 59 -1.60 12.20 -9.36
N TRP A 60 -2.88 12.30 -9.01
CA TRP A 60 -3.40 13.07 -7.92
C TRP A 60 -4.31 12.17 -7.07
N GLN A 61 -4.15 12.25 -5.77
CA GLN A 61 -5.01 11.55 -4.82
C GLN A 61 -5.33 12.47 -3.65
N GLU A 62 -6.59 12.53 -3.30
CA GLU A 62 -7.08 13.20 -2.11
C GLU A 62 -7.78 12.17 -1.22
N SER A 63 -7.47 12.18 0.07
CA SER A 63 -8.09 11.31 1.06
C SER A 63 -8.58 12.16 2.23
N ASP A 64 -9.83 11.93 2.62
CA ASP A 64 -10.50 12.56 3.75
C ASP A 64 -10.86 11.48 4.77
N VAL A 65 -10.47 11.67 6.01
CA VAL A 65 -10.72 10.71 7.10
C VAL A 65 -11.71 11.30 8.07
N THR A 66 -12.82 10.60 8.27
CA THR A 66 -13.83 10.94 9.28
C THR A 66 -13.81 9.88 10.37
N THR A 67 -13.63 10.31 11.60
CA THR A 67 -13.57 9.40 12.76
C THR A 67 -14.73 9.69 13.71
N THR A 68 -15.44 8.64 14.07
CA THR A 68 -16.45 8.66 15.13
C THR A 68 -15.95 7.78 16.27
N LYS A 69 -15.81 8.32 17.47
CA LYS A 69 -15.34 7.58 18.64
C LYS A 69 -16.14 7.94 19.90
N GLU A 70 -16.29 6.99 20.80
CA GLU A 70 -16.85 7.25 22.13
C GLU A 70 -15.92 8.16 22.94
N THR A 71 -16.51 8.97 23.81
CA THR A 71 -15.76 9.80 24.75
C THR A 71 -15.77 9.12 26.12
N ILE A 72 -14.57 8.95 26.68
CA ILE A 72 -14.33 8.35 28.00
C ILE A 72 -13.66 9.39 28.88
N GLU A 73 -14.25 9.68 30.03
CA GLU A 73 -13.67 10.54 31.04
C GLU A 73 -13.29 9.74 32.30
N LYS A 74 -12.23 10.15 32.98
CA LYS A 74 -11.86 9.61 34.29
C LYS A 74 -12.58 10.38 35.40
N ILE A 75 -13.54 9.75 36.01
CA ILE A 75 -14.22 10.28 37.20
C ILE A 75 -13.84 9.40 38.39
N ASN A 76 -13.23 9.98 39.43
CA ASN A 76 -12.74 9.25 40.61
C ASN A 76 -11.88 8.02 40.29
N ASN A 77 -10.93 8.16 39.36
CA ASN A 77 -10.07 7.09 38.82
C ASN A 77 -10.81 5.95 38.08
N VAL A 78 -12.08 6.08 37.78
CA VAL A 78 -12.87 5.13 37.02
C VAL A 78 -13.10 5.71 35.62
N ASN A 79 -12.90 4.90 34.57
CA ASN A 79 -13.22 5.29 33.20
C ASN A 79 -14.74 5.26 33.02
N VAL A 80 -15.35 6.41 32.74
CA VAL A 80 -16.79 6.55 32.52
C VAL A 80 -17.00 6.97 31.07
N ILE A 81 -17.90 6.28 30.37
CA ILE A 81 -18.30 6.66 29.01
C ILE A 81 -19.26 7.82 29.10
N THR A 82 -18.83 9.00 28.69
CA THR A 82 -19.67 10.21 28.69
C THR A 82 -20.45 10.36 27.41
N THR A 83 -19.94 9.85 26.29
CA THR A 83 -20.66 9.80 25.02
C THR A 83 -20.42 8.44 24.36
N SER A 84 -21.48 7.64 24.21
CA SER A 84 -21.40 6.36 23.49
C SER A 84 -21.16 6.59 22.01
N TYR A 85 -20.61 5.56 21.31
CA TYR A 85 -20.36 5.64 19.88
C TYR A 85 -21.60 6.06 19.07
N GLU A 86 -22.79 5.56 19.42
CA GLU A 86 -24.05 5.85 18.70
C GLU A 86 -24.46 7.33 18.79
N ASN A 87 -24.05 8.02 19.84
CA ASN A 87 -24.34 9.44 20.08
C ASN A 87 -23.14 10.35 19.77
N ALA A 88 -21.99 9.78 19.40
CA ALA A 88 -20.81 10.54 19.10
C ALA A 88 -20.93 11.25 17.74
N LYS A 89 -20.51 12.50 17.70
CA LYS A 89 -20.46 13.25 16.43
C LYS A 89 -19.20 12.86 15.67
N PRO A 90 -19.30 12.65 14.34
CA PRO A 90 -18.13 12.48 13.49
C PRO A 90 -17.19 13.68 13.60
N SER A 91 -15.90 13.39 13.74
CA SER A 91 -14.85 14.39 13.69
C SER A 91 -14.12 14.27 12.36
N THR A 92 -14.09 15.33 11.56
CA THR A 92 -13.30 15.36 10.33
C THR A 92 -11.83 15.39 10.67
N GLY A 93 -11.09 14.46 10.13
CA GLY A 93 -9.64 14.38 10.29
C GLY A 93 -8.89 15.30 9.32
N THR A 94 -7.61 15.04 9.18
CA THR A 94 -6.76 15.80 8.25
C THR A 94 -7.01 15.33 6.83
N LYS A 95 -7.31 16.27 5.94
CA LYS A 95 -7.36 16.05 4.51
C LYS A 95 -5.95 15.89 3.97
N THR A 96 -5.66 14.77 3.31
CA THR A 96 -4.35 14.46 2.76
C THR A 96 -4.40 14.56 1.24
N LEU A 97 -3.48 15.34 0.67
CA LEU A 97 -3.36 15.53 -0.77
C LEU A 97 -1.98 15.06 -1.23
N ASN A 98 -1.97 14.05 -2.10
CA ASN A 98 -0.76 13.49 -2.70
C ASN A 98 -0.75 13.74 -4.22
N ARG A 99 0.40 14.16 -4.73
CA ARG A 99 0.64 14.35 -6.17
C ARG A 99 2.00 13.78 -6.51
N ALA A 100 2.08 13.05 -7.62
CA ALA A 100 3.35 12.50 -8.06
C ALA A 100 3.42 12.38 -9.57
N PHE A 101 4.65 12.51 -10.09
CA PHE A 101 5.01 12.10 -11.43
C PHE A 101 5.70 10.75 -11.37
N SER A 102 5.30 9.85 -12.25
CA SER A 102 5.84 8.50 -12.36
C SER A 102 6.38 8.30 -13.78
N PRO A 103 7.67 8.57 -14.02
CA PRO A 103 8.31 8.31 -15.29
C PRO A 103 8.50 6.81 -15.53
N LYS A 104 8.54 6.44 -16.80
CA LYS A 104 8.83 5.10 -17.28
C LYS A 104 9.72 5.20 -18.52
N ALA A 105 10.76 4.38 -18.59
CA ALA A 105 11.63 4.26 -19.74
C ALA A 105 11.95 2.77 -20.00
N GLY A 106 12.14 2.41 -21.24
CA GLY A 106 12.52 1.06 -21.62
C GLY A 106 13.30 1.05 -22.94
N LEU A 107 14.18 0.08 -23.06
CA LEU A 107 14.95 -0.22 -24.25
C LEU A 107 14.74 -1.69 -24.61
N VAL A 108 14.43 -1.96 -25.86
CA VAL A 108 14.35 -3.32 -26.40
C VAL A 108 15.28 -3.42 -27.59
N ILE A 109 16.16 -4.41 -27.57
CA ILE A 109 17.07 -4.74 -28.65
C ILE A 109 16.70 -6.14 -29.16
N GLN A 110 16.41 -6.27 -30.44
CA GLN A 110 16.04 -7.52 -31.11
C GLN A 110 17.12 -7.92 -32.11
N PRO A 111 18.21 -8.61 -31.69
CA PRO A 111 19.28 -9.00 -32.61
C PRO A 111 18.81 -9.92 -33.73
N ASN A 112 17.75 -10.67 -33.49
CA ASN A 112 17.04 -11.48 -34.47
C ASN A 112 15.58 -11.66 -34.10
N LYS A 113 14.77 -12.24 -34.97
CA LYS A 113 13.31 -12.40 -34.78
C LYS A 113 12.92 -13.28 -33.58
N ASN A 114 13.86 -14.09 -33.09
CA ASN A 114 13.61 -15.07 -32.04
C ASN A 114 14.23 -14.69 -30.71
N MET A 115 14.83 -13.48 -30.59
CA MET A 115 15.53 -13.05 -29.38
C MET A 115 15.31 -11.57 -29.13
N SER A 116 15.01 -11.22 -27.89
CA SER A 116 14.91 -9.83 -27.42
C SER A 116 15.67 -9.67 -26.13
N LEU A 117 16.49 -8.65 -26.06
CA LEU A 117 17.08 -8.12 -24.83
C LEU A 117 16.28 -6.89 -24.43
N PHE A 118 16.01 -6.73 -23.16
CA PHE A 118 15.31 -5.54 -22.70
C PHE A 118 15.88 -5.02 -21.40
N ALA A 119 15.80 -3.72 -21.23
CA ALA A 119 16.04 -3.03 -19.97
C ALA A 119 14.92 -2.02 -19.73
N SER A 120 14.45 -1.87 -18.51
CA SER A 120 13.42 -0.91 -18.18
C SER A 120 13.66 -0.26 -16.81
N TYR A 121 13.17 0.96 -16.69
CA TYR A 121 13.01 1.70 -15.46
C TYR A 121 11.56 2.12 -15.34
N SER A 122 11.00 1.96 -14.17
CA SER A 122 9.69 2.52 -13.83
C SER A 122 9.68 3.07 -12.42
N ASN A 123 8.97 4.18 -12.28
CA ASN A 123 8.72 4.80 -11.00
C ASN A 123 7.22 4.75 -10.69
N SER A 124 6.88 4.51 -9.45
CA SER A 124 5.51 4.58 -8.95
C SER A 124 5.48 5.16 -7.56
N PHE A 125 4.31 5.60 -7.09
CA PHE A 125 4.15 6.08 -5.73
C PHE A 125 2.95 5.40 -5.07
N THR A 126 3.04 5.28 -3.74
CA THR A 126 1.95 4.83 -2.89
C THR A 126 1.78 5.83 -1.76
N PRO A 127 0.59 6.42 -1.58
CA PRO A 127 0.35 7.31 -0.45
C PRO A 127 0.57 6.58 0.88
N ASN A 128 1.30 7.20 1.79
CA ASN A 128 1.39 6.75 3.16
C ASN A 128 0.16 7.22 3.93
N THR A 129 -0.30 6.38 4.85
CA THR A 129 -1.36 6.72 5.81
C THR A 129 -0.73 6.97 7.17
N GLY A 130 -1.16 8.02 7.84
CA GLY A 130 -0.64 8.41 9.15
C GLY A 130 0.04 9.77 9.14
N THR A 131 0.64 10.10 10.27
CA THR A 131 1.32 11.38 10.50
C THR A 131 2.69 11.15 11.12
N THR A 132 3.56 12.13 10.98
CA THR A 132 4.80 12.22 11.74
C THR A 132 4.51 12.47 13.22
N VAL A 133 5.54 12.45 14.07
CA VAL A 133 5.45 12.84 15.51
C VAL A 133 4.92 14.27 15.71
N ASP A 134 5.14 15.14 14.72
CA ASP A 134 4.66 16.52 14.71
C ASP A 134 3.27 16.68 14.08
N LEU A 135 2.53 15.58 13.93
CA LEU A 135 1.17 15.50 13.36
C LEU A 135 1.08 16.00 11.89
N GLN A 136 2.19 16.03 11.16
CA GLN A 136 2.19 16.35 9.73
C GLN A 136 1.91 15.08 8.91
N PRO A 137 1.18 15.17 7.80
CA PRO A 137 0.99 14.06 6.88
C PRO A 137 2.34 13.51 6.40
N LEU A 138 2.43 12.19 6.28
CA LEU A 138 3.62 11.54 5.73
C LEU A 138 3.70 11.73 4.23
N ASP A 139 4.91 11.95 3.73
CA ASP A 139 5.18 11.95 2.30
C ASP A 139 4.87 10.57 1.68
N PRO A 140 4.42 10.53 0.42
CA PRO A 140 4.17 9.25 -0.24
C PRO A 140 5.46 8.44 -0.38
N SER A 141 5.31 7.13 -0.29
CA SER A 141 6.35 6.17 -0.60
C SER A 141 6.62 6.14 -2.11
N ILE A 142 7.88 6.26 -2.51
CA ILE A 142 8.33 6.24 -3.89
C ILE A 142 9.01 4.91 -4.17
N ILE A 143 8.56 4.24 -5.23
CA ILE A 143 9.05 2.91 -5.61
C ILE A 143 9.74 3.03 -6.97
N ASP A 144 11.03 2.76 -6.99
CA ASP A 144 11.85 2.70 -8.20
C ASP A 144 12.13 1.23 -8.53
N GLN A 145 11.87 0.86 -9.78
CA GLN A 145 12.14 -0.48 -10.29
C GLN A 145 13.04 -0.41 -11.51
N TYR A 146 14.12 -1.15 -11.46
CA TYR A 146 15.01 -1.42 -12.58
C TYR A 146 14.90 -2.89 -12.96
N GLU A 147 14.83 -3.16 -14.25
CA GLU A 147 14.67 -4.51 -14.78
C GLU A 147 15.52 -4.69 -16.03
N ILE A 148 16.18 -5.85 -16.14
CA ILE A 148 16.89 -6.27 -17.34
C ILE A 148 16.57 -7.73 -17.62
N GLY A 149 16.39 -8.08 -18.88
CA GLY A 149 16.06 -9.45 -19.21
C GLY A 149 16.33 -9.82 -20.67
N ILE A 150 16.19 -11.10 -20.90
CA ILE A 150 16.29 -11.74 -22.20
C ILE A 150 15.08 -12.64 -22.44
N LYS A 151 14.50 -12.52 -23.62
CA LYS A 151 13.48 -13.46 -24.13
C LYS A 151 14.03 -14.15 -25.36
N LYS A 152 13.84 -15.45 -25.45
CA LYS A 152 14.27 -16.23 -26.60
C LYS A 152 13.30 -17.34 -26.92
N ASP A 153 12.94 -17.42 -28.19
CA ASP A 153 12.14 -18.50 -28.75
C ASP A 153 13.02 -19.54 -29.42
N PHE A 154 12.74 -20.79 -29.17
CA PHE A 154 13.42 -21.94 -29.72
C PHE A 154 12.46 -22.78 -30.57
N MET A 155 12.99 -23.55 -31.50
CA MET A 155 12.24 -24.48 -32.35
C MET A 155 11.02 -23.84 -33.02
N LYS A 156 11.21 -22.65 -33.63
CA LYS A 156 10.15 -21.87 -34.29
C LYS A 156 8.96 -21.52 -33.39
N GLY A 157 9.22 -21.25 -32.12
CA GLY A 157 8.19 -20.85 -31.16
C GLY A 157 7.56 -21.99 -30.36
N LEU A 158 8.04 -23.24 -30.55
CA LEU A 158 7.54 -24.37 -29.74
C LEU A 158 7.94 -24.24 -28.27
N PHE A 159 9.06 -23.61 -27.97
CA PHE A 159 9.58 -23.37 -26.63
C PHE A 159 10.07 -21.93 -26.50
N SER A 160 9.60 -21.21 -25.46
CA SER A 160 10.00 -19.82 -25.16
C SER A 160 10.58 -19.72 -23.77
N THR A 161 11.67 -19.00 -23.62
CA THR A 161 12.32 -18.73 -22.35
C THR A 161 12.36 -17.24 -22.08
N ASN A 162 12.05 -16.84 -20.85
CA ASN A 162 12.23 -15.50 -20.34
C ASN A 162 13.07 -15.56 -19.05
N LEU A 163 14.18 -14.86 -19.05
CA LEU A 163 15.02 -14.67 -17.86
C LEU A 163 15.08 -13.17 -17.56
N THR A 164 14.73 -12.81 -16.34
CA THR A 164 14.68 -11.42 -15.90
C THR A 164 15.33 -11.27 -14.52
N VAL A 165 16.11 -10.22 -14.36
CA VAL A 165 16.64 -9.76 -13.09
C VAL A 165 16.10 -8.36 -12.84
N TYR A 166 15.68 -8.09 -11.61
CA TYR A 166 15.14 -6.79 -11.24
C TYR A 166 15.65 -6.33 -9.88
N GLN A 167 15.64 -5.02 -9.67
CA GLN A 167 15.86 -4.37 -8.39
C GLN A 167 14.71 -3.42 -8.10
N ILE A 168 14.16 -3.50 -6.89
CA ILE A 168 13.12 -2.59 -6.41
C ILE A 168 13.65 -1.86 -5.19
N THR A 169 13.56 -0.54 -5.22
CA THR A 169 13.89 0.33 -4.08
C THR A 169 12.62 1.05 -3.65
N ASN A 170 12.29 0.97 -2.38
CA ASN A 170 11.16 1.70 -1.80
C ASN A 170 11.70 2.77 -0.86
N ASN A 171 11.48 4.03 -1.21
CA ASN A 171 11.85 5.20 -0.44
C ASN A 171 10.63 5.74 0.34
N ASN A 172 10.85 6.37 1.48
CA ASN A 172 9.81 6.96 2.35
C ASN A 172 8.78 5.91 2.84
N LEU A 173 9.22 4.68 3.10
CA LEU A 173 8.34 3.67 3.68
C LEU A 173 7.99 4.06 5.12
N ALA A 174 6.70 4.27 5.39
CA ALA A 174 6.22 4.57 6.72
C ALA A 174 6.42 3.38 7.67
N GLN A 175 6.96 3.64 8.86
CA GLN A 175 7.11 2.65 9.92
C GLN A 175 6.50 3.19 11.22
N THR A 176 5.82 2.32 11.95
CA THR A 176 5.29 2.67 13.27
C THR A 176 6.40 2.58 14.30
N VAL A 177 6.62 3.66 15.03
CA VAL A 177 7.52 3.68 16.20
C VAL A 177 6.67 3.49 17.44
N LEU A 178 6.97 2.45 18.21
CA LEU A 178 6.40 2.26 19.55
C LEU A 178 7.33 2.92 20.55
N PHE A 179 6.84 3.92 21.23
CA PHE A 179 7.55 4.49 22.39
C PHE A 179 7.28 3.59 23.60
N ALA A 180 8.33 3.09 24.22
CA ALA A 180 8.27 2.32 25.45
C ALA A 180 8.21 3.23 26.68
#